data_054cbd9224f432fb370f6d7695c37bde
#
_entry.id   054cbd9224f432fb370f6d7695c37bde
#
_cell.length_a   1.000
_cell.length_b   1.000
_cell.length_c   1.000
_cell.angle_alpha   90.00
_cell.angle_beta   90.00
_cell.angle_gamma   90.00
#
_symmetry.space_group_name_H-M   'P 1'
#
loop_
_entity.id
_entity.type
_entity.pdbx_description
1 polymer ?
#
loop_
_entity_poly.entity_id
_entity_poly.type
_entity_poly.pdbx_seq_one_letter_code
_entity_poly.pdbx_strand_id
1 'polypeptide(L)'
;MEESGSGYEGKWEKRWHPLRREWIVYAAHRNNRPWDFDIKEMVHNAPVFDPKCYLCPGNTRVSGEQNPQYPDVFIFENDHPVVGLHSPSISDQEKFSHERFYRREKAEGIAKVVCYDPRHNVTLTDLDTASIAKVFMALREEMIFFRNHPSIKSVLIFENKGEIVGVSNPHPHCQIYATDFVFNVVQKELHAMRLHQEETGRNIFADIIAAEKKDEIRIIAENESAIAFIPFFARFAYETYIFPKKPHQSLITMNDEELAGLADVYRTVTRKFDANFKSVFPYILAFDQAPVDGGDYGG
;
A
#
# COMPACT_ATOMS: atom_id res chain seq x y z
N MET A 1 -38.41 -37.97 -5.32
CA MET A 1 -37.54 -37.23 -6.26
C MET A 1 -37.02 -36.01 -5.43
N GLU A 2 -35.89 -36.20 -4.81
CA GLU A 2 -35.18 -35.09 -4.13
C GLU A 2 -34.67 -34.18 -5.22
N GLU A 3 -35.13 -32.93 -5.21
CA GLU A 3 -34.55 -31.87 -6.01
C GLU A 3 -33.10 -31.74 -5.57
N SER A 4 -32.19 -32.09 -6.50
CA SER A 4 -30.78 -31.78 -6.37
C SER A 4 -30.65 -30.27 -6.27
N GLY A 5 -30.39 -29.77 -5.05
CA GLY A 5 -30.13 -28.37 -4.79
C GLY A 5 -29.08 -27.87 -5.80
N SER A 6 -29.43 -26.85 -6.57
CA SER A 6 -28.53 -26.23 -7.53
C SER A 6 -27.29 -25.78 -6.75
N GLY A 7 -26.09 -26.17 -7.19
CA GLY A 7 -24.79 -25.89 -6.55
C GLY A 7 -24.39 -24.41 -6.55
N TYR A 8 -25.35 -23.51 -6.44
CA TYR A 8 -25.24 -22.07 -6.41
C TYR A 8 -25.70 -21.47 -5.07
N GLU A 9 -25.45 -22.17 -3.96
CA GLU A 9 -25.63 -21.62 -2.64
C GLU A 9 -24.59 -20.52 -2.40
N GLY A 10 -25.04 -19.28 -2.45
CA GLY A 10 -24.21 -18.11 -2.19
C GLY A 10 -24.86 -16.83 -2.68
N LYS A 11 -24.53 -15.74 -2.03
CA LYS A 11 -25.08 -14.43 -2.39
C LYS A 11 -24.50 -13.94 -3.71
N TRP A 12 -25.37 -13.50 -4.61
CA TRP A 12 -25.05 -12.75 -5.83
C TRP A 12 -25.54 -11.34 -5.60
N GLU A 13 -24.62 -10.42 -5.31
CA GLU A 13 -25.00 -9.07 -4.91
C GLU A 13 -24.00 -8.04 -5.44
N LYS A 14 -24.44 -6.79 -5.48
CA LYS A 14 -23.56 -5.64 -5.65
C LYS A 14 -23.41 -4.94 -4.31
N ARG A 15 -22.20 -4.62 -3.93
CA ARG A 15 -21.88 -3.84 -2.75
C ARG A 15 -21.32 -2.49 -3.15
N TRP A 16 -21.82 -1.43 -2.51
CA TRP A 16 -21.34 -0.09 -2.74
C TRP A 16 -20.01 0.15 -2.05
N HIS A 17 -19.02 0.63 -2.82
CA HIS A 17 -17.72 1.03 -2.29
C HIS A 17 -17.73 2.52 -1.97
N PRO A 18 -17.81 2.94 -0.70
CA PRO A 18 -18.06 4.32 -0.31
C PRO A 18 -16.90 5.26 -0.69
N LEU A 19 -15.63 4.80 -0.58
CA LEU A 19 -14.45 5.62 -0.90
C LEU A 19 -14.21 5.78 -2.41
N ARG A 20 -14.65 4.83 -3.24
CA ARG A 20 -14.47 4.87 -4.70
C ARG A 20 -15.72 5.25 -5.46
N ARG A 21 -16.88 5.27 -4.79
CA ARG A 21 -18.20 5.58 -5.33
C ARG A 21 -18.56 4.69 -6.55
N GLU A 22 -18.33 3.40 -6.39
CA GLU A 22 -18.59 2.39 -7.43
C GLU A 22 -19.23 1.13 -6.85
N TRP A 23 -19.92 0.35 -7.69
CA TRP A 23 -20.53 -0.90 -7.31
C TRP A 23 -19.58 -2.08 -7.59
N ILE A 24 -19.35 -2.91 -6.58
CA ILE A 24 -18.57 -4.15 -6.69
C ILE A 24 -19.51 -5.33 -6.77
N VAL A 25 -19.31 -6.23 -7.74
CA VAL A 25 -20.12 -7.44 -7.91
C VAL A 25 -19.51 -8.59 -7.14
N TYR A 26 -20.32 -9.20 -6.28
CA TYR A 26 -19.98 -10.40 -5.52
C TYR A 26 -20.74 -11.61 -6.03
N ALA A 27 -20.03 -12.73 -6.22
CA ALA A 27 -20.58 -13.98 -6.66
C ALA A 27 -19.97 -15.14 -5.86
N ALA A 28 -20.46 -15.35 -4.63
CA ALA A 28 -19.85 -16.24 -3.63
C ALA A 28 -19.70 -17.69 -4.13
N HIS A 29 -20.62 -18.20 -4.99
CA HIS A 29 -20.53 -19.54 -5.57
C HIS A 29 -19.25 -19.77 -6.40
N ARG A 30 -18.60 -18.71 -6.89
CA ARG A 30 -17.35 -18.80 -7.64
C ARG A 30 -16.16 -19.23 -6.77
N ASN A 31 -16.25 -19.15 -5.45
CA ASN A 31 -15.24 -19.65 -4.53
C ASN A 31 -15.13 -21.19 -4.56
N ASN A 32 -16.18 -21.88 -5.04
CA ASN A 32 -16.18 -23.34 -5.18
C ASN A 32 -15.57 -23.83 -6.51
N ARG A 33 -15.00 -22.93 -7.32
CA ARG A 33 -14.24 -23.34 -8.52
C ARG A 33 -12.98 -24.08 -8.07
N PRO A 34 -12.65 -25.22 -8.71
CA PRO A 34 -11.34 -25.82 -8.50
C PRO A 34 -10.27 -24.84 -9.03
N TRP A 35 -9.56 -24.22 -8.12
CA TRP A 35 -8.39 -23.41 -8.42
C TRP A 35 -7.18 -24.29 -8.13
N ASP A 36 -6.49 -24.74 -9.17
CA ASP A 36 -5.14 -25.26 -9.07
C ASP A 36 -4.16 -24.07 -8.90
N PHE A 37 -4.27 -23.36 -7.79
CA PHE A 37 -3.21 -22.47 -7.34
C PHE A 37 -2.22 -23.34 -6.56
N ASP A 38 -1.27 -23.90 -7.25
CA ASP A 38 -0.04 -24.37 -6.63
C ASP A 38 0.73 -23.14 -6.17
N ILE A 39 0.38 -22.62 -4.98
CA ILE A 39 1.26 -21.69 -4.28
C ILE A 39 2.45 -22.57 -3.90
N LYS A 40 3.42 -22.66 -4.80
CA LYS A 40 4.71 -23.25 -4.48
C LYS A 40 5.14 -22.60 -3.19
N GLU A 41 5.40 -23.42 -2.17
CA GLU A 41 5.97 -22.96 -0.92
C GLU A 41 7.11 -22.01 -1.27
N MET A 42 6.89 -20.72 -1.13
CA MET A 42 7.98 -19.76 -1.19
C MET A 42 8.73 -19.90 0.11
N VAL A 43 9.52 -21.00 0.16
CA VAL A 43 10.39 -21.27 1.28
C VAL A 43 11.44 -20.17 1.30
N HIS A 44 11.60 -19.48 2.40
CA HIS A 44 12.68 -18.54 2.66
C HIS A 44 14.05 -19.25 2.71
N ASN A 45 14.46 -19.84 1.59
CA ASN A 45 15.79 -20.43 1.45
C ASN A 45 16.84 -19.41 0.97
N ALA A 46 16.49 -18.12 0.94
CA ALA A 46 17.43 -17.08 0.59
C ALA A 46 18.49 -16.92 1.68
N PRO A 47 19.74 -16.62 1.33
CA PRO A 47 20.79 -16.34 2.31
C PRO A 47 20.51 -15.04 3.06
N VAL A 48 21.05 -14.91 4.27
CA VAL A 48 20.95 -13.65 5.07
C VAL A 48 21.57 -12.45 4.32
N PHE A 49 22.59 -12.72 3.50
CA PHE A 49 23.25 -11.76 2.63
C PHE A 49 23.47 -12.41 1.26
N ASP A 50 23.05 -11.72 0.19
CA ASP A 50 23.31 -12.14 -1.18
C ASP A 50 24.31 -11.17 -1.85
N PRO A 51 25.52 -11.64 -2.22
CA PRO A 51 26.53 -10.80 -2.86
C PRO A 51 26.10 -10.26 -4.25
N LYS A 52 25.05 -10.82 -4.85
CA LYS A 52 24.48 -10.36 -6.12
C LYS A 52 23.32 -9.39 -5.96
N CYS A 53 22.77 -9.25 -4.76
CA CYS A 53 21.66 -8.35 -4.48
C CYS A 53 22.16 -6.91 -4.39
N TYR A 54 21.75 -6.05 -5.31
CA TYR A 54 22.12 -4.63 -5.33
C TYR A 54 21.51 -3.82 -4.16
N LEU A 55 20.63 -4.41 -3.33
CA LEU A 55 20.05 -3.77 -2.14
C LEU A 55 20.79 -4.14 -0.86
N CYS A 56 21.51 -5.26 -0.80
CA CYS A 56 22.24 -5.66 0.39
C CYS A 56 23.29 -4.63 0.83
N PRO A 57 23.55 -4.51 2.15
CA PRO A 57 24.59 -3.61 2.67
C PRO A 57 25.95 -3.86 2.03
N GLY A 58 26.66 -2.79 1.67
CA GLY A 58 28.00 -2.86 1.07
C GLY A 58 28.07 -3.28 -0.40
N ASN A 59 26.97 -3.73 -1.00
CA ASN A 59 26.95 -4.08 -2.42
C ASN A 59 26.82 -2.82 -3.29
N THR A 60 27.19 -2.95 -4.55
CA THR A 60 27.09 -1.88 -5.54
C THR A 60 25.74 -1.90 -6.22
N ARG A 61 25.07 -0.77 -6.25
CA ARG A 61 23.79 -0.54 -6.95
C ARG A 61 23.97 -0.47 -8.46
N VAL A 62 22.84 -0.45 -9.18
CA VAL A 62 22.85 -0.36 -10.65
C VAL A 62 23.43 0.98 -11.13
N SER A 63 23.28 2.06 -10.37
CA SER A 63 23.94 3.36 -10.62
C SER A 63 25.47 3.32 -10.52
N GLY A 64 26.04 2.28 -9.95
CA GLY A 64 27.47 2.19 -9.62
C GLY A 64 27.83 2.71 -8.23
N GLU A 65 26.88 3.24 -7.48
CA GLU A 65 27.08 3.67 -6.09
C GLU A 65 27.10 2.45 -5.15
N GLN A 66 27.94 2.50 -4.13
CA GLN A 66 28.01 1.46 -3.11
C GLN A 66 27.07 1.77 -1.94
N ASN A 67 26.23 0.82 -1.56
CA ASN A 67 25.43 0.94 -0.35
C ASN A 67 26.32 1.04 0.90
N PRO A 68 25.94 1.87 1.88
CA PRO A 68 26.60 1.82 3.18
C PRO A 68 26.37 0.48 3.87
N GLN A 69 27.15 0.20 4.93
CA GLN A 69 26.87 -0.90 5.85
C GLN A 69 25.75 -0.47 6.79
N TYR A 70 24.50 -0.40 6.27
CA TYR A 70 23.37 0.03 7.06
C TYR A 70 22.91 -1.07 8.04
N PRO A 71 22.73 -0.72 9.31
CA PRO A 71 22.31 -1.67 10.35
C PRO A 71 20.78 -1.78 10.50
N ASP A 72 20.03 -0.89 9.86
CA ASP A 72 18.59 -0.69 10.02
C ASP A 72 17.99 -0.19 8.70
N VAL A 73 16.95 0.63 8.72
CA VAL A 73 16.32 1.21 7.52
C VAL A 73 17.34 2.00 6.68
N PHE A 74 17.33 1.76 5.38
CA PHE A 74 18.15 2.48 4.41
C PHE A 74 17.32 3.01 3.25
N ILE A 75 17.42 4.31 2.97
CA ILE A 75 16.63 5.00 1.95
C ILE A 75 17.56 5.67 0.94
N PHE A 76 17.24 5.50 -0.34
CA PHE A 76 18.01 6.11 -1.43
C PHE A 76 17.11 6.44 -2.64
N GLU A 77 17.55 7.32 -3.52
CA GLU A 77 16.85 7.59 -4.77
C GLU A 77 16.94 6.39 -5.72
N ASN A 78 15.80 6.01 -6.31
CA ASN A 78 15.72 4.84 -7.18
C ASN A 78 16.64 5.01 -8.41
N ASP A 79 17.52 4.04 -8.64
CA ASP A 79 18.45 4.04 -9.78
C ASP A 79 17.73 3.95 -11.15
N HIS A 80 16.49 3.47 -11.17
CA HIS A 80 15.60 3.41 -12.35
C HIS A 80 14.25 4.08 -12.06
N PRO A 81 14.24 5.41 -11.85
CA PRO A 81 13.03 6.09 -11.42
C PRO A 81 11.99 6.16 -12.54
N VAL A 82 10.71 6.01 -12.19
CA VAL A 82 9.58 6.22 -13.13
C VAL A 82 9.18 7.68 -13.24
N VAL A 83 9.55 8.50 -12.25
CA VAL A 83 9.39 9.96 -12.22
C VAL A 83 10.71 10.57 -11.75
N GLY A 84 11.09 11.73 -12.29
CA GLY A 84 12.34 12.39 -11.91
C GLY A 84 12.29 13.90 -12.13
N LEU A 85 13.00 14.68 -11.30
CA LEU A 85 13.12 16.14 -11.45
C LEU A 85 13.85 16.53 -12.75
N HIS A 86 14.67 15.61 -13.28
CA HIS A 86 15.44 15.78 -14.51
C HIS A 86 14.89 14.98 -15.68
N SER A 87 13.59 14.58 -15.62
CA SER A 87 12.97 13.87 -16.74
C SER A 87 13.09 14.70 -18.02
N PRO A 88 13.35 14.07 -19.19
CA PRO A 88 13.52 14.77 -20.44
C PRO A 88 12.32 15.63 -20.79
N SER A 89 12.57 16.79 -21.41
CA SER A 89 11.50 17.63 -21.94
C SER A 89 10.75 16.88 -23.05
N ILE A 90 9.43 17.02 -23.07
CA ILE A 90 8.61 16.49 -24.17
C ILE A 90 8.87 17.39 -25.40
N SER A 91 9.27 16.79 -26.50
CA SER A 91 9.50 17.51 -27.73
C SER A 91 8.17 17.98 -28.34
N ASP A 92 8.07 19.27 -28.66
CA ASP A 92 6.94 19.84 -29.40
C ASP A 92 6.87 19.38 -30.87
N GLN A 93 7.92 18.67 -31.36
CA GLN A 93 8.03 18.24 -32.75
C GLN A 93 7.10 17.04 -33.09
N GLU A 94 6.65 16.29 -32.11
CA GLU A 94 5.69 15.23 -32.34
C GLU A 94 4.25 15.72 -32.12
N LYS A 95 3.67 16.31 -33.15
CA LYS A 95 2.24 16.66 -33.16
C LYS A 95 1.43 15.42 -33.49
N PHE A 96 0.56 15.02 -32.57
CA PHE A 96 -0.42 13.98 -32.86
C PHE A 96 -1.61 14.57 -33.60
N SER A 97 -2.14 13.85 -34.61
CA SER A 97 -3.32 14.26 -35.37
C SER A 97 -4.60 14.37 -34.53
N HIS A 98 -4.60 13.87 -33.29
CA HIS A 98 -5.74 13.80 -32.37
C HIS A 98 -5.40 14.30 -30.98
N GLU A 99 -4.96 15.55 -30.84
CA GLU A 99 -4.55 16.17 -29.56
C GLU A 99 -5.60 16.04 -28.44
N ARG A 100 -6.87 15.96 -28.81
CA ARG A 100 -7.95 15.75 -27.83
C ARG A 100 -7.82 14.42 -27.06
N PHE A 101 -7.30 13.38 -27.70
CA PHE A 101 -7.18 12.03 -27.13
C PHE A 101 -5.73 11.71 -26.72
N TYR A 102 -4.74 12.26 -27.38
CA TYR A 102 -3.33 11.95 -27.20
C TYR A 102 -2.61 13.10 -26.48
N ARG A 103 -2.86 13.19 -25.16
CA ARG A 103 -2.24 14.19 -24.30
C ARG A 103 -0.96 13.63 -23.67
N ARG A 104 0.06 14.47 -23.55
CA ARG A 104 1.33 14.15 -22.90
C ARG A 104 1.70 15.28 -21.95
N GLU A 105 2.16 14.91 -20.77
CA GLU A 105 2.73 15.84 -19.81
C GLU A 105 4.04 15.24 -19.29
N LYS A 106 4.94 16.09 -18.80
CA LYS A 106 6.20 15.66 -18.22
C LYS A 106 5.92 14.92 -16.91
N ALA A 107 6.57 13.79 -16.68
CA ALA A 107 6.45 13.03 -15.45
C ALA A 107 7.50 13.50 -14.43
N GLU A 108 7.18 14.57 -13.69
CA GLU A 108 8.06 15.12 -12.67
C GLU A 108 7.82 14.49 -11.30
N GLY A 109 8.91 14.33 -10.54
CA GLY A 109 8.81 13.75 -9.20
C GLY A 109 10.13 13.24 -8.66
N ILE A 110 10.05 12.51 -7.56
CA ILE A 110 11.18 11.84 -6.93
C ILE A 110 10.75 10.41 -6.60
N ALA A 111 11.53 9.43 -7.04
CA ALA A 111 11.31 8.03 -6.70
C ALA A 111 12.41 7.56 -5.74
N LYS A 112 12.02 6.91 -4.64
CA LYS A 112 12.96 6.36 -3.65
C LYS A 112 12.67 4.88 -3.39
N VAL A 113 13.71 4.16 -2.94
CA VAL A 113 13.63 2.80 -2.41
C VAL A 113 13.93 2.86 -0.92
N VAL A 114 13.16 2.12 -0.14
CA VAL A 114 13.29 2.01 1.32
C VAL A 114 13.54 0.55 1.67
N CYS A 115 14.79 0.19 1.96
CA CYS A 115 15.13 -1.12 2.50
C CYS A 115 14.79 -1.15 3.99
N TYR A 116 14.08 -2.19 4.43
CA TYR A 116 13.57 -2.28 5.80
C TYR A 116 14.58 -2.82 6.80
N ASP A 117 15.45 -3.71 6.33
CA ASP A 117 16.35 -4.50 7.16
C ASP A 117 17.60 -4.86 6.33
N PRO A 118 18.79 -4.96 6.94
CA PRO A 118 20.01 -5.37 6.21
C PRO A 118 19.97 -6.82 5.74
N ARG A 119 19.16 -7.68 6.34
CA ARG A 119 19.06 -9.10 6.00
C ARG A 119 18.22 -9.30 4.72
N HIS A 120 18.77 -10.08 3.80
CA HIS A 120 18.13 -10.34 2.51
C HIS A 120 16.97 -11.35 2.60
N ASN A 121 16.97 -12.21 3.59
CA ASN A 121 16.05 -13.34 3.72
C ASN A 121 14.88 -13.13 4.68
N VAL A 122 14.56 -11.88 5.01
CA VAL A 122 13.40 -11.54 5.85
C VAL A 122 12.37 -10.78 5.04
N THR A 123 11.14 -10.76 5.55
CA THR A 123 10.06 -9.89 5.08
C THR A 123 9.64 -8.97 6.21
N LEU A 124 8.85 -7.96 5.93
CA LEU A 124 8.32 -7.08 6.98
C LEU A 124 7.53 -7.86 8.04
N THR A 125 6.90 -8.98 7.65
CA THR A 125 6.17 -9.89 8.57
C THR A 125 7.09 -10.58 9.60
N ASP A 126 8.35 -10.81 9.24
CA ASP A 126 9.33 -11.48 10.12
C ASP A 126 9.92 -10.54 11.17
N LEU A 127 9.85 -9.23 10.92
CA LEU A 127 10.36 -8.23 11.84
C LEU A 127 9.51 -8.15 13.11
N ASP A 128 10.10 -7.72 14.22
CA ASP A 128 9.34 -7.38 15.41
C ASP A 128 8.60 -6.03 15.25
N THR A 129 7.65 -5.77 16.11
CA THR A 129 6.84 -4.55 16.06
C THR A 129 7.69 -3.28 16.15
N ALA A 130 8.77 -3.30 16.95
CA ALA A 130 9.64 -2.13 17.09
C ALA A 130 10.41 -1.83 15.81
N SER A 131 10.88 -2.85 15.10
CA SER A 131 11.55 -2.70 13.79
C SER A 131 10.58 -2.20 12.71
N ILE A 132 9.34 -2.72 12.66
CA ILE A 132 8.31 -2.20 11.75
C ILE A 132 7.97 -0.74 12.08
N ALA A 133 7.85 -0.40 13.37
CA ALA A 133 7.61 0.97 13.79
C ALA A 133 8.72 1.94 13.32
N LYS A 134 9.99 1.52 13.38
CA LYS A 134 11.10 2.30 12.82
C LYS A 134 10.96 2.54 11.32
N VAL A 135 10.51 1.53 10.56
CA VAL A 135 10.21 1.71 9.13
C VAL A 135 9.14 2.78 8.96
N PHE A 136 8.03 2.71 9.71
CA PHE A 136 6.96 3.71 9.60
C PHE A 136 7.39 5.11 10.04
N MET A 137 8.25 5.23 11.05
CA MET A 137 8.87 6.50 11.43
C MET A 137 9.76 7.05 10.31
N ALA A 138 10.57 6.21 9.67
CA ALA A 138 11.38 6.62 8.53
C ALA A 138 10.52 7.07 7.33
N LEU A 139 9.42 6.38 7.06
CA LEU A 139 8.43 6.79 6.05
C LEU A 139 7.77 8.12 6.41
N ARG A 140 7.47 8.39 7.69
CA ARG A 140 6.98 9.70 8.15
C ARG A 140 7.98 10.82 7.87
N GLU A 141 9.26 10.60 8.14
CA GLU A 141 10.31 11.60 7.86
C GLU A 141 10.41 11.89 6.34
N GLU A 142 10.27 10.88 5.49
CA GLU A 142 10.20 11.07 4.04
C GLU A 142 8.95 11.88 3.64
N MET A 143 7.80 11.61 4.25
CA MET A 143 6.59 12.39 4.01
C MET A 143 6.76 13.86 4.41
N ILE A 144 7.46 14.15 5.54
CA ILE A 144 7.80 15.51 5.96
C ILE A 144 8.74 16.17 4.95
N PHE A 145 9.75 15.46 4.45
CA PHE A 145 10.64 15.92 3.39
C PHE A 145 9.85 16.33 2.14
N PHE A 146 8.97 15.46 1.65
CA PHE A 146 8.17 15.72 0.45
C PHE A 146 7.14 16.84 0.63
N ARG A 147 6.52 16.98 1.80
CA ARG A 147 5.62 18.11 2.12
C ARG A 147 6.32 19.47 2.00
N ASN A 148 7.60 19.51 2.30
CA ASN A 148 8.40 20.73 2.20
C ASN A 148 9.01 20.95 0.80
N HIS A 149 8.82 20.02 -0.14
CA HIS A 149 9.35 20.12 -1.48
C HIS A 149 8.38 20.87 -2.42
N PRO A 150 8.81 21.98 -3.06
CA PRO A 150 7.88 22.89 -3.75
C PRO A 150 7.17 22.29 -4.97
N SER A 151 7.72 21.24 -5.58
CA SER A 151 7.15 20.61 -6.76
C SER A 151 6.32 19.38 -6.46
N ILE A 152 6.31 18.85 -5.24
CA ILE A 152 5.60 17.62 -4.89
C ILE A 152 4.21 17.93 -4.37
N LYS A 153 3.22 17.22 -4.92
CA LYS A 153 1.81 17.34 -4.54
C LYS A 153 1.26 16.07 -3.89
N SER A 154 1.77 14.92 -4.27
CA SER A 154 1.26 13.64 -3.75
C SER A 154 2.38 12.63 -3.60
N VAL A 155 2.24 11.73 -2.63
CA VAL A 155 3.22 10.70 -2.32
C VAL A 155 2.51 9.35 -2.21
N LEU A 156 2.91 8.40 -3.03
CA LEU A 156 2.49 7.01 -2.95
C LEU A 156 3.62 6.19 -2.34
N ILE A 157 3.37 5.56 -1.22
CA ILE A 157 4.25 4.57 -0.61
C ILE A 157 3.63 3.20 -0.86
N PHE A 158 4.37 2.26 -1.44
CA PHE A 158 3.85 0.94 -1.75
C PHE A 158 4.91 -0.15 -1.66
N GLU A 159 4.47 -1.34 -1.29
CA GLU A 159 5.28 -2.56 -1.26
C GLU A 159 4.63 -3.62 -2.13
N ASN A 160 5.44 -4.33 -2.91
CA ASN A 160 5.08 -5.58 -3.53
C ASN A 160 5.83 -6.71 -2.80
N LYS A 161 5.10 -7.65 -2.19
CA LYS A 161 5.69 -8.84 -1.55
C LYS A 161 5.30 -10.09 -2.33
N GLY A 162 6.30 -10.78 -2.86
CA GLY A 162 6.12 -12.03 -3.61
C GLY A 162 6.24 -11.88 -5.12
N GLU A 163 6.78 -12.90 -5.79
CA GLU A 163 7.03 -12.89 -7.23
C GLU A 163 5.74 -12.72 -8.06
N ILE A 164 4.64 -13.29 -7.60
CA ILE A 164 3.34 -13.26 -8.30
C ILE A 164 2.77 -11.83 -8.44
N VAL A 165 3.18 -10.91 -7.58
CA VAL A 165 2.78 -9.49 -7.63
C VAL A 165 3.86 -8.60 -8.25
N GLY A 166 4.88 -9.21 -8.90
CA GLY A 166 5.87 -8.49 -9.69
C GLY A 166 7.04 -7.92 -8.89
N VAL A 167 7.36 -8.49 -7.71
CA VAL A 167 8.58 -8.11 -7.02
C VAL A 167 9.80 -8.55 -7.83
N SER A 168 10.72 -7.62 -8.10
CA SER A 168 11.95 -7.88 -8.87
C SER A 168 13.14 -8.27 -8.00
N ASN A 169 13.11 -7.94 -6.71
CA ASN A 169 14.17 -8.23 -5.75
C ASN A 169 13.55 -8.66 -4.42
N PRO A 170 13.88 -9.87 -3.90
CA PRO A 170 13.29 -10.39 -2.66
C PRO A 170 13.80 -9.70 -1.39
N HIS A 171 14.87 -8.90 -1.45
CA HIS A 171 15.31 -8.09 -0.32
C HIS A 171 14.16 -7.20 0.19
N PRO A 172 13.89 -7.14 1.51
CA PRO A 172 12.71 -6.47 2.04
C PRO A 172 12.75 -4.97 1.78
N HIS A 173 11.85 -4.46 0.94
CA HIS A 173 11.80 -3.05 0.59
C HIS A 173 10.42 -2.58 0.17
N CYS A 174 10.17 -1.28 0.29
CA CYS A 174 9.08 -0.60 -0.41
C CYS A 174 9.64 0.50 -1.32
N GLN A 175 8.74 1.10 -2.07
CA GLN A 175 9.04 2.23 -2.94
C GLN A 175 8.20 3.45 -2.56
N ILE A 176 8.75 4.62 -2.83
CA ILE A 176 8.07 5.90 -2.69
C ILE A 176 8.07 6.59 -4.05
N TYR A 177 6.88 6.94 -4.55
CA TYR A 177 6.71 7.79 -5.72
C TYR A 177 6.09 9.12 -5.27
N ALA A 178 6.91 10.16 -5.22
CA ALA A 178 6.49 11.52 -4.94
C ALA A 178 6.34 12.28 -6.25
N THR A 179 5.17 12.84 -6.55
CA THR A 179 4.80 13.36 -7.87
C THR A 179 4.28 14.79 -7.81
N ASP A 180 4.39 15.52 -8.91
CA ASP A 180 3.82 16.84 -9.11
C ASP A 180 2.31 16.83 -9.44
N PHE A 181 1.69 15.67 -9.42
CA PHE A 181 0.26 15.45 -9.60
C PHE A 181 -0.32 14.57 -8.49
N VAL A 182 -1.62 14.67 -8.25
CA VAL A 182 -2.33 13.82 -7.29
C VAL A 182 -2.83 12.55 -7.97
N PHE A 183 -2.55 11.38 -7.39
CA PHE A 183 -3.00 10.09 -7.93
C PHE A 183 -4.53 9.97 -7.98
N ASN A 184 -5.05 9.35 -9.04
CA ASN A 184 -6.49 9.22 -9.27
C ASN A 184 -7.25 8.53 -8.13
N VAL A 185 -6.62 7.56 -7.46
CA VAL A 185 -7.21 6.88 -6.31
C VAL A 185 -7.46 7.87 -5.18
N VAL A 186 -6.45 8.69 -4.85
CA VAL A 186 -6.53 9.71 -3.81
C VAL A 186 -7.58 10.77 -4.17
N GLN A 187 -7.64 11.24 -5.44
CA GLN A 187 -8.66 12.19 -5.88
C GLN A 187 -10.10 11.66 -5.67
N LYS A 188 -10.33 10.38 -5.98
CA LYS A 188 -11.65 9.76 -5.78
C LYS A 188 -12.03 9.68 -4.30
N GLU A 189 -11.07 9.30 -3.46
CA GLU A 189 -11.29 9.21 -2.01
C GLU A 189 -11.54 10.58 -1.39
N LEU A 190 -10.76 11.60 -1.74
CA LEU A 190 -10.99 12.97 -1.31
C LEU A 190 -12.37 13.49 -1.75
N HIS A 191 -12.79 13.15 -2.97
CA HIS A 191 -14.14 13.50 -3.42
C HIS A 191 -15.22 12.80 -2.59
N ALA A 192 -15.05 11.51 -2.29
CA ALA A 192 -16.00 10.77 -1.45
C ALA A 192 -16.05 11.32 -0.01
N MET A 193 -14.88 11.63 0.57
CA MET A 193 -14.76 12.24 1.90
C MET A 193 -15.53 13.58 1.96
N ARG A 194 -15.29 14.47 0.98
CA ARG A 194 -15.96 15.76 0.93
C ARG A 194 -17.48 15.62 0.84
N LEU A 195 -18.00 14.79 -0.05
CA LEU A 195 -19.43 14.55 -0.19
C LEU A 195 -20.04 14.00 1.10
N HIS A 196 -19.37 13.04 1.74
CA HIS A 196 -19.85 12.48 3.00
C HIS A 196 -19.87 13.53 4.12
N GLN A 197 -18.84 14.38 4.19
CA GLN A 197 -18.78 15.49 5.14
C GLN A 197 -19.88 16.53 4.89
N GLU A 198 -20.16 16.86 3.62
CA GLU A 198 -21.25 17.78 3.24
C GLU A 198 -22.63 17.21 3.61
N GLU A 199 -22.85 15.91 3.41
CA GLU A 199 -24.13 15.23 3.67
C GLU A 199 -24.38 14.96 5.16
N THR A 200 -23.33 14.60 5.91
CA THR A 200 -23.49 14.05 7.27
C THR A 200 -22.83 14.89 8.36
N GLY A 201 -21.92 15.79 8.03
CA GLY A 201 -21.08 16.52 8.97
C GLY A 201 -20.01 15.64 9.64
N ARG A 202 -19.74 14.42 9.15
CA ARG A 202 -18.87 13.43 9.79
C ARG A 202 -17.76 12.95 8.86
N ASN A 203 -16.70 12.39 9.47
CA ASN A 203 -15.61 11.75 8.76
C ASN A 203 -16.03 10.34 8.27
N ILE A 204 -15.86 10.06 6.97
CA ILE A 204 -16.27 8.80 6.35
C ILE A 204 -15.49 7.58 6.90
N PHE A 205 -14.20 7.74 7.22
CA PHE A 205 -13.41 6.63 7.77
C PHE A 205 -13.87 6.28 9.18
N ALA A 206 -14.18 7.28 10.01
CA ALA A 206 -14.75 7.07 11.34
C ALA A 206 -16.09 6.33 11.27
N ASP A 207 -16.95 6.68 10.30
CA ASP A 207 -18.23 6.00 10.09
C ASP A 207 -18.06 4.57 9.60
N ILE A 208 -17.10 4.31 8.71
CA ILE A 208 -16.75 2.94 8.27
C ILE A 208 -16.26 2.11 9.46
N ILE A 209 -15.33 2.64 10.27
CA ILE A 209 -14.86 1.96 11.48
C ILE A 209 -16.02 1.64 12.43
N ALA A 210 -16.91 2.60 12.67
CA ALA A 210 -18.07 2.40 13.54
C ALA A 210 -19.00 1.31 13.01
N ALA A 211 -19.22 1.26 11.70
CA ALA A 211 -20.04 0.22 11.06
C ALA A 211 -19.39 -1.17 11.17
N GLU A 212 -18.09 -1.29 10.92
CA GLU A 212 -17.36 -2.56 11.04
C GLU A 212 -17.30 -3.03 12.49
N LYS A 213 -17.13 -2.13 13.47
CA LYS A 213 -17.17 -2.45 14.91
C LYS A 213 -18.55 -2.88 15.36
N LYS A 214 -19.62 -2.35 14.78
CA LYS A 214 -20.98 -2.79 15.10
C LYS A 214 -21.29 -4.19 14.60
N ASP A 215 -20.77 -4.55 13.43
CA ASP A 215 -20.97 -5.88 12.83
C ASP A 215 -20.02 -6.95 13.42
N GLU A 216 -18.80 -6.59 13.83
CA GLU A 216 -17.73 -7.40 14.44
C GLU A 216 -17.18 -8.55 13.57
N ILE A 217 -17.84 -8.96 12.49
CA ILE A 217 -17.56 -10.19 11.73
C ILE A 217 -16.39 -10.08 10.74
N ARG A 218 -15.89 -8.87 10.46
CA ARG A 218 -14.83 -8.65 9.47
C ARG A 218 -13.53 -8.10 10.05
N ILE A 219 -13.49 -7.86 11.37
CA ILE A 219 -12.31 -7.36 12.07
C ILE A 219 -11.25 -8.47 12.18
N ILE A 220 -10.04 -8.19 11.72
CA ILE A 220 -8.90 -9.10 11.76
C ILE A 220 -8.05 -8.85 13.01
N ALA A 221 -7.76 -7.57 13.30
CA ALA A 221 -6.93 -7.13 14.40
C ALA A 221 -7.32 -5.71 14.83
N GLU A 222 -7.15 -5.40 16.10
CA GLU A 222 -7.40 -4.08 16.66
C GLU A 222 -6.52 -3.88 17.90
N ASN A 223 -6.05 -2.64 18.11
CA ASN A 223 -5.46 -2.16 19.35
C ASN A 223 -5.95 -0.72 19.62
N GLU A 224 -5.34 -0.01 20.57
CA GLU A 224 -5.74 1.37 20.90
C GLU A 224 -5.57 2.36 19.75
N SER A 225 -4.59 2.15 18.87
CA SER A 225 -4.20 3.08 17.81
C SER A 225 -4.81 2.77 16.45
N ALA A 226 -5.02 1.50 16.12
CA ALA A 226 -5.40 1.08 14.77
C ALA A 226 -6.38 -0.11 14.78
N ILE A 227 -7.09 -0.27 13.66
CA ILE A 227 -8.00 -1.38 13.40
C ILE A 227 -7.78 -1.91 11.98
N ALA A 228 -7.81 -3.23 11.82
CA ALA A 228 -7.73 -3.91 10.53
C ALA A 228 -8.95 -4.78 10.28
N PHE A 229 -9.52 -4.69 9.09
CA PHE A 229 -10.71 -5.45 8.69
C PHE A 229 -10.73 -5.72 7.18
N ILE A 230 -11.45 -6.75 6.77
CA ILE A 230 -11.82 -6.95 5.35
C ILE A 230 -13.10 -6.16 5.13
N PRO A 231 -13.07 -5.05 4.35
CA PRO A 231 -14.24 -4.18 4.24
C PRO A 231 -15.43 -4.91 3.59
N PHE A 232 -16.65 -4.56 3.98
CA PHE A 232 -17.87 -5.10 3.37
C PHE A 232 -17.87 -4.97 1.84
N PHE A 233 -17.20 -3.97 1.34
CA PHE A 233 -17.08 -3.61 -0.07
C PHE A 233 -15.73 -3.98 -0.70
N ALA A 234 -14.99 -4.94 -0.15
CA ALA A 234 -13.70 -5.39 -0.69
C ALA A 234 -13.78 -5.70 -2.20
N ARG A 235 -12.79 -5.25 -2.98
CA ARG A 235 -12.75 -5.48 -4.44
C ARG A 235 -12.11 -6.80 -4.81
N PHE A 236 -11.23 -7.28 -3.93
CA PHE A 236 -10.46 -8.51 -4.10
C PHE A 236 -10.65 -9.40 -2.88
N ALA A 237 -10.50 -10.70 -3.07
CA ALA A 237 -10.42 -11.63 -1.96
C ALA A 237 -9.24 -11.21 -1.04
N TYR A 238 -9.53 -11.14 0.26
CA TYR A 238 -8.58 -10.74 1.31
C TYR A 238 -8.05 -9.30 1.23
N GLU A 239 -8.67 -8.43 0.41
CA GLU A 239 -8.37 -7.00 0.49
C GLU A 239 -8.63 -6.52 1.92
N THR A 240 -7.60 -5.98 2.55
CA THR A 240 -7.63 -5.60 3.97
C THR A 240 -7.32 -4.12 4.11
N TYR A 241 -8.14 -3.44 4.88
CA TYR A 241 -7.89 -2.05 5.27
C TYR A 241 -7.34 -2.01 6.69
N ILE A 242 -6.30 -1.22 6.90
CA ILE A 242 -5.74 -0.91 8.21
C ILE A 242 -5.89 0.60 8.41
N PHE A 243 -6.77 0.98 9.30
CA PHE A 243 -7.04 2.40 9.58
C PHE A 243 -6.53 2.79 10.95
N PRO A 244 -5.87 3.96 11.11
CA PRO A 244 -5.74 4.57 12.42
C PRO A 244 -7.13 4.89 12.98
N LYS A 245 -7.34 4.68 14.29
CA LYS A 245 -8.63 4.95 14.95
C LYS A 245 -8.91 6.44 15.10
N LYS A 246 -7.87 7.24 15.30
CA LYS A 246 -7.97 8.69 15.23
C LYS A 246 -7.78 9.12 13.78
N PRO A 247 -8.55 10.12 13.32
CA PRO A 247 -8.35 10.70 12.00
C PRO A 247 -6.96 11.30 11.83
N HIS A 248 -6.28 10.91 10.75
CA HIS A 248 -4.99 11.44 10.33
C HIS A 248 -5.00 11.66 8.82
N GLN A 249 -4.52 12.81 8.36
CA GLN A 249 -4.39 13.06 6.93
C GLN A 249 -3.25 12.23 6.31
N SER A 250 -2.22 11.95 7.09
CA SER A 250 -1.05 11.17 6.66
C SER A 250 -0.23 10.70 7.87
N LEU A 251 0.82 9.92 7.62
CA LEU A 251 1.80 9.53 8.65
C LEU A 251 2.41 10.74 9.38
N ILE A 252 2.48 11.92 8.73
CA ILE A 252 3.07 13.14 9.31
C ILE A 252 2.41 13.54 10.64
N THR A 253 1.10 13.33 10.77
CA THR A 253 0.33 13.74 11.95
C THR A 253 0.26 12.68 13.04
N MET A 254 0.78 11.47 12.78
CA MET A 254 0.85 10.38 13.75
C MET A 254 2.06 10.53 14.65
N ASN A 255 1.89 10.35 15.97
CA ASN A 255 3.00 10.27 16.90
C ASN A 255 3.65 8.86 16.91
N ASP A 256 4.76 8.69 17.63
CA ASP A 256 5.52 7.45 17.65
C ASP A 256 4.72 6.27 18.26
N GLU A 257 3.88 6.52 19.25
CA GLU A 257 3.01 5.51 19.86
C GLU A 257 1.93 5.04 18.89
N GLU A 258 1.33 5.96 18.15
CA GLU A 258 0.34 5.64 17.12
C GLU A 258 0.97 4.86 15.95
N LEU A 259 2.19 5.21 15.52
CA LEU A 259 2.94 4.45 14.51
C LEU A 259 3.32 3.05 15.01
N ALA A 260 3.71 2.91 16.28
CA ALA A 260 3.98 1.61 16.89
C ALA A 260 2.71 0.75 16.97
N GLY A 261 1.57 1.34 17.32
CA GLY A 261 0.27 0.66 17.31
C GLY A 261 -0.17 0.24 15.90
N LEU A 262 0.06 1.08 14.89
CA LEU A 262 -0.19 0.74 13.49
C LEU A 262 0.70 -0.43 13.04
N ALA A 263 1.99 -0.41 13.41
CA ALA A 263 2.95 -1.48 13.13
C ALA A 263 2.53 -2.82 13.76
N ASP A 264 2.01 -2.80 14.98
CA ASP A 264 1.53 -3.99 15.68
C ASP A 264 0.31 -4.62 14.98
N VAL A 265 -0.67 -3.80 14.60
CA VAL A 265 -1.84 -4.27 13.83
C VAL A 265 -1.42 -4.81 12.46
N TYR A 266 -0.56 -4.11 11.72
CA TYR A 266 -0.04 -4.56 10.45
C TYR A 266 0.66 -5.92 10.59
N ARG A 267 1.58 -6.07 11.55
CA ARG A 267 2.27 -7.33 11.82
C ARG A 267 1.31 -8.47 12.15
N THR A 268 0.29 -8.19 12.96
CA THR A 268 -0.73 -9.17 13.33
C THR A 268 -1.51 -9.65 12.11
N VAL A 269 -1.89 -8.76 11.22
CA VAL A 269 -2.60 -9.08 9.96
C VAL A 269 -1.76 -9.97 9.06
N THR A 270 -0.53 -9.56 8.76
CA THR A 270 0.35 -10.28 7.83
C THR A 270 0.71 -11.66 8.35
N ARG A 271 0.95 -11.81 9.65
CA ARG A 271 1.18 -13.12 10.29
C ARG A 271 -0.03 -14.02 10.28
N LYS A 272 -1.24 -13.47 10.44
CA LYS A 272 -2.47 -14.26 10.33
C LYS A 272 -2.66 -14.79 8.91
N PHE A 273 -2.33 -14.00 7.89
CA PHE A 273 -2.39 -14.46 6.50
C PHE A 273 -1.35 -15.55 6.23
N ASP A 274 -0.09 -15.36 6.60
CA ASP A 274 0.96 -16.37 6.43
C ASP A 274 0.56 -17.70 7.13
N ALA A 275 0.05 -17.64 8.35
CA ALA A 275 -0.42 -18.82 9.09
C ALA A 275 -1.63 -19.49 8.42
N ASN A 276 -2.62 -18.72 7.95
CA ASN A 276 -3.83 -19.25 7.31
C ASN A 276 -3.52 -19.97 6.00
N PHE A 277 -2.62 -19.41 5.20
CA PHE A 277 -2.23 -19.98 3.90
C PHE A 277 -1.05 -20.93 3.98
N LYS A 278 -0.44 -21.10 5.16
CA LYS A 278 0.75 -21.94 5.42
C LYS A 278 1.90 -21.64 4.45
N SER A 279 2.01 -20.40 4.03
CA SER A 279 3.00 -19.91 3.09
C SER A 279 3.23 -18.41 3.30
N VAL A 280 4.30 -17.88 2.74
CA VAL A 280 4.51 -16.42 2.67
C VAL A 280 3.44 -15.83 1.77
N PHE A 281 2.40 -15.23 2.38
CA PHE A 281 1.28 -14.67 1.64
C PHE A 281 1.72 -13.46 0.79
N PRO A 282 1.55 -13.49 -0.55
CA PRO A 282 1.90 -12.37 -1.41
C PRO A 282 0.86 -11.26 -1.28
N TYR A 283 1.32 -10.00 -1.29
CA TYR A 283 0.43 -8.85 -1.25
C TYR A 283 1.02 -7.63 -1.95
N ILE A 284 0.16 -6.69 -2.27
CA ILE A 284 0.51 -5.29 -2.56
C ILE A 284 -0.02 -4.45 -1.40
N LEU A 285 0.87 -3.75 -0.71
CA LEU A 285 0.53 -2.75 0.29
C LEU A 285 0.61 -1.36 -0.35
N ALA A 286 -0.33 -0.49 -0.05
CA ALA A 286 -0.26 0.93 -0.37
C ALA A 286 -0.70 1.77 0.83
N PHE A 287 -0.03 2.91 1.02
CA PHE A 287 -0.46 3.93 1.97
C PHE A 287 -1.22 5.00 1.17
N ASP A 288 -2.55 4.97 1.28
CA ASP A 288 -3.40 6.02 0.75
C ASP A 288 -3.43 7.17 1.75
N GLN A 289 -2.92 8.34 1.36
CA GLN A 289 -2.71 9.50 2.22
C GLN A 289 -3.16 10.77 1.50
N ALA A 290 -3.51 11.79 2.28
CA ALA A 290 -3.82 13.10 1.71
C ALA A 290 -2.62 13.66 0.93
N PRO A 291 -2.87 14.50 -0.10
CA PRO A 291 -1.82 15.22 -0.80
C PRO A 291 -0.95 16.07 0.15
N VAL A 292 0.27 16.35 -0.26
CA VAL A 292 1.24 17.15 0.51
C VAL A 292 1.38 18.58 -0.04
N ASP A 293 0.44 19.02 -0.87
CA ASP A 293 0.42 20.29 -1.58
C ASP A 293 -0.01 21.50 -0.73
N GLY A 294 -0.22 21.29 0.59
CA GLY A 294 -0.65 22.32 1.53
C GLY A 294 -2.17 22.53 1.60
N GLY A 295 -2.96 21.74 0.89
CA GLY A 295 -4.42 21.74 0.99
C GLY A 295 -4.91 21.25 2.37
N ASP A 296 -6.09 21.73 2.78
CA ASP A 296 -6.84 21.17 3.91
C ASP A 296 -7.78 20.09 3.39
N TYR A 297 -7.52 18.86 3.76
CA TYR A 297 -8.28 17.69 3.29
C TYR A 297 -9.18 17.08 4.37
N GLY A 298 -9.29 17.73 5.51
CA GLY A 298 -10.06 17.23 6.66
C GLY A 298 -9.41 15.97 7.27
N GLY A 299 -9.17 15.92 8.56
CA GLY A 299 -8.61 14.75 9.25
C GLY A 299 -9.67 13.71 9.57
#